data_f5a0ae3f1d5b74a249cb498c672507e2
#
_entry.id   f5a0ae3f1d5b74a249cb498c672507e2
#
_cell.length_a   1.000
_cell.length_b   1.000
_cell.length_c   1.000
_cell.angle_alpha   90.00
_cell.angle_beta   90.00
_cell.angle_gamma   90.00
#
_symmetry.space_group_name_H-M   'P 1'
#
loop_
_entity.id
_entity.type
_entity.pdbx_description
1 polymer ?
#
loop_
_entity_poly.entity_id
_entity_poly.type
_entity_poly.pdbx_seq_one_letter_code
_entity_poly.pdbx_strand_id
1 'polypeptide(L)'
;MIDSLTKEQEAQIPIYRDRYIKIGLDLTPIDINRIKKKVSKIYKLLGHEAPMFFGPFDSPIECNRGVAYARANAKATNKDIVDFAHDEKQTIKVENNQYFTGQHESFWISFYAFFQEVVGIKYDKEELFNEIKELITFSGWLCMFERAVFIVQRPSIVSIENNQRHSLTGPAIAFNSKMFPPIYSI
;
A
#
# COMPACT_ATOMS: atom_id res chain seq x y z
N MET A 1 -14.39 -15.28 25.36
CA MET A 1 -14.96 -15.28 23.99
C MET A 1 -15.83 -14.05 23.91
N ILE A 2 -15.76 -13.25 22.85
CA ILE A 2 -16.62 -12.06 22.69
C ILE A 2 -17.78 -12.50 21.82
N ASP A 3 -18.98 -12.58 22.39
CA ASP A 3 -20.17 -13.07 21.68
C ASP A 3 -20.93 -11.94 20.95
N SER A 4 -20.78 -10.69 21.40
CA SER A 4 -21.36 -9.50 20.78
C SER A 4 -20.61 -8.23 21.22
N LEU A 5 -20.75 -7.18 20.44
CA LEU A 5 -20.26 -5.84 20.81
C LEU A 5 -21.27 -5.16 21.73
N THR A 6 -20.79 -4.27 22.61
CA THR A 6 -21.67 -3.35 23.33
C THR A 6 -22.18 -2.24 22.43
N LYS A 7 -23.26 -1.54 22.82
CA LYS A 7 -23.78 -0.39 22.06
C LYS A 7 -22.73 0.73 21.91
N GLU A 8 -21.91 0.94 22.92
CA GLU A 8 -20.81 1.92 22.92
C GLU A 8 -19.72 1.53 21.95
N GLN A 9 -19.39 0.24 21.85
CA GLN A 9 -18.43 -0.29 20.87
C GLN A 9 -18.99 -0.20 19.46
N GLU A 10 -20.25 -0.57 19.24
CA GLU A 10 -20.91 -0.43 17.94
C GLU A 10 -20.92 1.01 17.45
N ALA A 11 -21.13 2.00 18.33
CA ALA A 11 -21.09 3.41 18.01
C ALA A 11 -19.71 3.89 17.51
N GLN A 12 -18.63 3.18 17.81
CA GLN A 12 -17.28 3.49 17.34
C GLN A 12 -17.02 2.97 15.90
N ILE A 13 -17.79 2.01 15.39
CA ILE A 13 -17.56 1.43 14.04
C ILE A 13 -17.52 2.51 12.95
N PRO A 14 -18.50 3.44 12.86
CA PRO A 14 -18.44 4.50 11.83
C PRO A 14 -17.20 5.39 11.96
N ILE A 15 -16.75 5.68 13.18
CA ILE A 15 -15.59 6.54 13.45
C ILE A 15 -14.32 5.89 12.90
N TYR A 16 -14.13 4.57 13.17
CA TYR A 16 -12.99 3.82 12.64
C TYR A 16 -13.06 3.69 11.13
N ARG A 17 -14.21 3.33 10.59
CA ARG A 17 -14.44 3.29 9.15
C ARG A 17 -14.02 4.60 8.48
N ASP A 18 -14.54 5.73 8.93
CA ASP A 18 -14.33 7.03 8.32
C ASP A 18 -12.87 7.51 8.46
N ARG A 19 -12.22 7.20 9.60
CA ARG A 19 -10.78 7.44 9.81
C ARG A 19 -9.93 6.71 8.76
N TYR A 20 -10.20 5.43 8.53
CA TYR A 20 -9.39 4.61 7.63
C TYR A 20 -9.75 4.82 6.15
N ILE A 21 -10.99 5.22 5.85
CA ILE A 21 -11.35 5.74 4.51
C ILE A 21 -10.49 6.96 4.19
N LYS A 22 -10.35 7.92 5.10
CA LYS A 22 -9.49 9.10 4.91
C LYS A 22 -8.03 8.71 4.63
N ILE A 23 -7.50 7.71 5.33
CA ILE A 23 -6.14 7.18 5.05
C ILE A 23 -6.08 6.59 3.65
N GLY A 24 -7.03 5.77 3.26
CA GLY A 24 -7.08 5.14 1.93
C GLY A 24 -7.25 6.12 0.77
N LEU A 25 -7.83 7.30 1.04
CA LEU A 25 -8.06 8.38 0.07
C LEU A 25 -7.00 9.47 0.10
N ASP A 26 -6.02 9.40 0.99
CA ASP A 26 -4.98 10.42 1.09
C ASP A 26 -4.07 10.38 -0.13
N LEU A 27 -4.03 11.49 -0.87
CA LEU A 27 -3.24 11.68 -2.09
C LEU A 27 -1.92 12.44 -1.83
N THR A 28 -1.60 12.73 -0.57
CA THR A 28 -0.36 13.43 -0.19
C THR A 28 0.86 12.65 -0.69
N PRO A 29 1.84 13.29 -1.32
CA PRO A 29 3.07 12.64 -1.77
C PRO A 29 3.76 11.87 -0.64
N ILE A 30 4.31 10.71 -0.97
CA ILE A 30 4.97 9.84 0.00
C ILE A 30 6.33 10.38 0.44
N ASP A 31 6.70 10.10 1.70
CA ASP A 31 8.07 10.30 2.20
C ASP A 31 8.83 8.96 2.15
N ILE A 32 9.66 8.80 1.12
CA ILE A 32 10.43 7.58 0.88
C ILE A 32 11.38 7.26 2.03
N ASN A 33 12.02 8.25 2.63
CA ASN A 33 12.96 8.03 3.73
C ASN A 33 12.24 7.53 4.98
N ARG A 34 11.08 8.10 5.27
CA ARG A 34 10.23 7.64 6.37
C ARG A 34 9.73 6.21 6.13
N ILE A 35 9.31 5.90 4.89
CA ILE A 35 8.90 4.53 4.50
C ILE A 35 10.05 3.56 4.70
N LYS A 36 11.25 3.83 4.16
CA LYS A 36 12.41 2.96 4.29
C LYS A 36 12.74 2.66 5.76
N LYS A 37 12.75 3.69 6.60
CA LYS A 37 13.01 3.54 8.05
C LYS A 37 11.96 2.65 8.72
N LYS A 38 10.67 2.87 8.44
CA LYS A 38 9.56 2.11 9.02
C LYS A 38 9.55 0.66 8.55
N VAL A 39 9.72 0.43 7.27
CA VAL A 39 9.78 -0.91 6.68
C VAL A 39 10.98 -1.68 7.22
N SER A 40 12.16 -1.08 7.34
CA SER A 40 13.33 -1.75 7.94
C SER A 40 13.06 -2.18 9.39
N LYS A 41 12.32 -1.37 10.17
CA LYS A 41 11.89 -1.77 11.52
C LYS A 41 10.95 -2.97 11.49
N ILE A 42 9.97 -2.97 10.57
CA ILE A 42 9.03 -4.09 10.38
C ILE A 42 9.78 -5.38 10.05
N TYR A 43 10.74 -5.32 9.10
CA TYR A 43 11.56 -6.49 8.75
C TYR A 43 12.33 -7.03 9.96
N LYS A 44 12.94 -6.14 10.74
CA LYS A 44 13.64 -6.53 11.98
C LYS A 44 12.72 -7.22 12.98
N LEU A 45 11.49 -6.73 13.17
CA LEU A 45 10.48 -7.37 14.04
C LEU A 45 10.03 -8.74 13.52
N LEU A 46 10.13 -8.98 12.20
CA LEU A 46 9.88 -10.27 11.57
C LEU A 46 11.09 -11.22 11.60
N GLY A 47 12.26 -10.76 12.10
CA GLY A 47 13.50 -11.55 12.13
C GLY A 47 14.28 -11.53 10.82
N HIS A 48 14.00 -10.58 9.92
CA HIS A 48 14.70 -10.41 8.65
C HIS A 48 15.71 -9.26 8.69
N GLU A 49 16.71 -9.32 7.81
CA GLU A 49 17.59 -8.19 7.52
C GLU A 49 16.80 -7.07 6.81
N ALA A 50 17.34 -5.84 6.88
CA ALA A 50 16.75 -4.71 6.16
C ALA A 50 16.72 -5.00 4.64
N PRO A 51 15.58 -4.80 3.97
CA PRO A 51 15.46 -5.12 2.56
C PRO A 51 16.15 -4.10 1.67
N MET A 52 16.46 -4.47 0.44
CA MET A 52 16.75 -3.51 -0.63
C MET A 52 15.47 -2.75 -1.01
N PHE A 53 15.61 -1.48 -1.38
CA PHE A 53 14.48 -0.64 -1.76
C PHE A 53 14.59 -0.19 -3.21
N PHE A 54 13.52 -0.37 -3.96
CA PHE A 54 13.40 0.02 -5.36
C PHE A 54 12.20 0.96 -5.57
N GLY A 55 12.33 1.88 -6.51
CA GLY A 55 11.34 2.91 -6.80
C GLY A 55 11.79 4.31 -6.35
N PRO A 56 10.87 5.29 -6.26
CA PRO A 56 9.43 5.08 -6.41
C PRO A 56 8.99 4.85 -7.86
N PHE A 57 7.94 4.06 -8.03
CA PHE A 57 7.25 3.86 -9.30
C PHE A 57 5.97 4.69 -9.32
N ASP A 58 5.61 5.23 -10.48
CA ASP A 58 4.44 6.10 -10.60
C ASP A 58 3.12 5.33 -10.63
N SER A 59 3.16 4.01 -10.86
CA SER A 59 1.97 3.16 -10.86
C SER A 59 2.28 1.70 -10.50
N PRO A 60 1.26 0.89 -10.14
CA PRO A 60 1.40 -0.55 -9.94
C PRO A 60 1.90 -1.30 -11.19
N ILE A 61 1.55 -0.84 -12.39
CA ILE A 61 2.02 -1.45 -13.64
C ILE A 61 3.53 -1.29 -13.78
N GLU A 62 4.04 -0.09 -13.59
CA GLU A 62 5.48 0.17 -13.62
C GLU A 62 6.21 -0.59 -12.52
N CYS A 63 5.62 -0.69 -11.32
CA CYS A 63 6.17 -1.53 -10.25
C CYS A 63 6.30 -2.99 -10.70
N ASN A 64 5.26 -3.57 -11.28
CA ASN A 64 5.30 -4.96 -11.77
C ASN A 64 6.37 -5.15 -12.86
N ARG A 65 6.56 -4.17 -13.74
CA ARG A 65 7.64 -4.16 -14.74
C ARG A 65 9.02 -4.10 -14.07
N GLY A 66 9.18 -3.23 -13.06
CA GLY A 66 10.41 -3.13 -12.26
C GLY A 66 10.73 -4.42 -11.53
N VAL A 67 9.75 -5.09 -10.94
CA VAL A 67 9.91 -6.41 -10.30
C VAL A 67 10.38 -7.45 -11.31
N ALA A 68 9.75 -7.53 -12.49
CA ALA A 68 10.13 -8.47 -13.53
C ALA A 68 11.57 -8.23 -14.03
N TYR A 69 11.93 -6.96 -14.25
CA TYR A 69 13.28 -6.58 -14.66
C TYR A 69 14.34 -6.90 -13.60
N ALA A 70 14.06 -6.62 -12.33
CA ALA A 70 14.96 -6.92 -11.22
C ALA A 70 15.21 -8.44 -11.07
N ARG A 71 14.18 -9.26 -11.28
CA ARG A 71 14.30 -10.73 -11.28
C ARG A 71 15.19 -11.24 -12.41
N ALA A 72 15.09 -10.63 -13.60
CA ALA A 72 15.90 -11.00 -14.76
C ALA A 72 17.34 -10.47 -14.68
N ASN A 73 17.59 -9.42 -13.90
CA ASN A 73 18.84 -8.66 -13.87
C ASN A 73 19.33 -8.44 -12.43
N ALA A 74 19.88 -9.47 -11.79
CA ALA A 74 20.28 -9.47 -10.38
C ALA A 74 21.30 -8.37 -9.98
N LYS A 75 21.98 -7.75 -10.93
CA LYS A 75 22.95 -6.66 -10.72
C LYS A 75 22.39 -5.27 -11.04
N ALA A 76 21.12 -5.18 -11.45
CA ALA A 76 20.50 -3.90 -11.80
C ALA A 76 20.44 -2.98 -10.58
N THR A 77 20.82 -1.72 -10.77
CA THR A 77 20.67 -0.67 -9.74
C THR A 77 19.21 -0.22 -9.65
N ASN A 78 18.89 0.55 -8.60
CA ASN A 78 17.56 1.18 -8.52
C ASN A 78 17.25 2.04 -9.74
N LYS A 79 18.25 2.79 -10.23
CA LYS A 79 18.10 3.64 -11.42
C LYS A 79 17.77 2.81 -12.66
N ASP A 80 18.50 1.72 -12.90
CA ASP A 80 18.25 0.85 -14.06
C ASP A 80 16.84 0.26 -14.05
N ILE A 81 16.37 -0.16 -12.86
CA ILE A 81 15.05 -0.75 -12.67
C ILE A 81 13.95 0.28 -12.91
N VAL A 82 14.10 1.50 -12.37
CA VAL A 82 13.11 2.57 -12.52
C VAL A 82 13.09 3.09 -13.96
N ASP A 83 14.24 3.32 -14.57
CA ASP A 83 14.33 3.77 -15.98
C ASP A 83 13.68 2.75 -16.92
N PHE A 84 13.99 1.45 -16.74
CA PHE A 84 13.33 0.39 -17.51
C PHE A 84 11.81 0.36 -17.30
N ALA A 85 11.37 0.49 -16.05
CA ALA A 85 9.95 0.42 -15.72
C ALA A 85 9.14 1.54 -16.40
N HIS A 86 9.72 2.73 -16.53
CA HIS A 86 9.10 3.91 -17.16
C HIS A 86 9.22 3.94 -18.69
N ASP A 87 10.10 3.14 -19.30
CA ASP A 87 10.26 3.12 -20.77
C ASP A 87 9.20 2.25 -21.43
N GLU A 88 8.18 2.88 -21.99
CA GLU A 88 7.06 2.22 -22.70
C GLU A 88 7.51 1.37 -23.89
N LYS A 89 8.69 1.67 -24.47
CA LYS A 89 9.22 0.93 -25.63
C LYS A 89 9.84 -0.40 -25.25
N GLN A 90 10.23 -0.57 -23.99
CA GLN A 90 10.76 -1.83 -23.49
C GLN A 90 9.64 -2.83 -23.24
N THR A 91 9.88 -4.08 -23.57
CA THR A 91 8.94 -5.17 -23.34
C THR A 91 9.53 -6.20 -22.38
N ILE A 92 8.74 -6.66 -21.43
CA ILE A 92 9.09 -7.74 -20.52
C ILE A 92 7.83 -8.53 -20.18
N LYS A 93 7.97 -9.85 -20.03
CA LYS A 93 6.87 -10.66 -19.54
C LYS A 93 6.62 -10.33 -18.07
N VAL A 94 5.46 -9.76 -17.77
CA VAL A 94 5.05 -9.37 -16.42
C VAL A 94 4.07 -10.40 -15.88
N GLU A 95 4.31 -10.87 -14.66
CA GLU A 95 3.32 -11.63 -13.89
C GLU A 95 2.50 -10.64 -13.07
N ASN A 96 1.24 -10.46 -13.40
CA ASN A 96 0.32 -9.50 -12.73
C ASN A 96 -0.26 -10.07 -11.42
N ASN A 97 0.51 -10.87 -10.70
CA ASN A 97 0.11 -11.51 -9.45
C ASN A 97 0.81 -10.95 -8.21
N GLN A 98 1.40 -9.75 -8.30
CA GLN A 98 2.04 -9.13 -7.17
C GLN A 98 1.00 -8.61 -6.18
N TYR A 99 1.18 -8.96 -4.91
CA TYR A 99 0.35 -8.45 -3.83
C TYR A 99 0.88 -7.10 -3.34
N PHE A 100 0.03 -6.10 -3.28
CA PHE A 100 0.36 -4.78 -2.79
C PHE A 100 -0.16 -4.59 -1.37
N THR A 101 0.69 -3.99 -0.52
CA THR A 101 0.42 -3.62 0.87
C THR A 101 0.49 -2.10 1.06
N GLY A 102 0.58 -1.63 2.28
CA GLY A 102 0.68 -0.21 2.59
C GLY A 102 -0.68 0.47 2.61
N GLN A 103 -0.80 1.69 2.08
CA GLN A 103 -2.06 2.44 2.06
C GLN A 103 -3.24 1.64 1.49
N HIS A 104 -2.97 0.75 0.53
CA HIS A 104 -3.98 -0.11 -0.09
C HIS A 104 -4.76 -0.96 0.91
N GLU A 105 -4.14 -1.33 2.03
CA GLU A 105 -4.74 -2.19 3.05
C GLU A 105 -5.46 -1.44 4.18
N SER A 106 -5.65 -0.12 4.05
CA SER A 106 -6.29 0.68 5.09
C SER A 106 -7.62 0.09 5.57
N PHE A 107 -8.41 -0.50 4.68
CA PHE A 107 -9.68 -1.15 5.03
C PHE A 107 -9.48 -2.32 6.02
N TRP A 108 -8.57 -3.24 5.72
CA TRP A 108 -8.30 -4.39 6.60
C TRP A 108 -7.70 -3.96 7.94
N ILE A 109 -6.80 -3.01 7.91
CA ILE A 109 -6.19 -2.46 9.13
C ILE A 109 -7.22 -1.77 10.01
N SER A 110 -8.24 -1.12 9.44
CA SER A 110 -9.37 -0.54 10.15
C SER A 110 -10.06 -1.56 11.05
N PHE A 111 -10.35 -2.73 10.50
CA PHE A 111 -11.01 -3.81 11.23
C PHE A 111 -10.17 -4.29 12.43
N TYR A 112 -8.92 -4.62 12.21
CA TYR A 112 -8.03 -5.07 13.28
C TYR A 112 -7.75 -3.98 14.32
N ALA A 113 -7.59 -2.72 13.90
CA ALA A 113 -7.40 -1.60 14.80
C ALA A 113 -8.61 -1.37 15.70
N PHE A 114 -9.82 -1.49 15.17
CA PHE A 114 -11.07 -1.43 15.97
C PHE A 114 -11.08 -2.50 17.05
N PHE A 115 -10.79 -3.75 16.72
CA PHE A 115 -10.76 -4.83 17.69
C PHE A 115 -9.66 -4.65 18.75
N GLN A 116 -8.50 -4.12 18.37
CA GLN A 116 -7.43 -3.82 19.33
C GLN A 116 -7.80 -2.67 20.27
N GLU A 117 -8.25 -1.54 19.70
CA GLU A 117 -8.33 -0.27 20.41
C GLU A 117 -9.69 -0.09 21.14
N VAL A 118 -10.78 -0.62 20.59
CA VAL A 118 -12.15 -0.48 21.13
C VAL A 118 -12.57 -1.72 21.90
N VAL A 119 -12.31 -2.90 21.36
CA VAL A 119 -12.73 -4.17 21.97
C VAL A 119 -11.69 -4.68 22.98
N GLY A 120 -10.43 -4.24 22.85
CA GLY A 120 -9.34 -4.59 23.77
C GLY A 120 -8.70 -5.95 23.47
N ILE A 121 -8.82 -6.45 22.22
CA ILE A 121 -8.14 -7.68 21.80
C ILE A 121 -6.63 -7.46 21.77
N LYS A 122 -5.89 -8.39 22.38
CA LYS A 122 -4.43 -8.42 22.34
C LYS A 122 -3.97 -9.34 21.22
N TYR A 123 -3.04 -8.84 20.40
CA TYR A 123 -2.40 -9.62 19.34
C TYR A 123 -1.00 -10.07 19.79
N ASP A 124 -0.61 -11.29 19.45
CA ASP A 124 0.71 -11.85 19.79
C ASP A 124 1.87 -10.98 19.30
N LYS A 125 1.69 -10.28 18.16
CA LYS A 125 2.67 -9.37 17.57
C LYS A 125 2.17 -7.92 17.58
N GLU A 126 1.77 -7.43 18.73
CA GLU A 126 1.16 -6.10 18.88
C GLU A 126 2.07 -4.97 18.39
N GLU A 127 3.38 -5.03 18.70
CA GLU A 127 4.34 -4.03 18.21
C GLU A 127 4.41 -4.01 16.68
N LEU A 128 4.50 -5.18 16.05
CA LEU A 128 4.49 -5.29 14.59
C LEU A 128 3.22 -4.69 13.98
N PHE A 129 2.06 -5.00 14.55
CA PHE A 129 0.80 -4.45 14.08
C PHE A 129 0.73 -2.93 14.23
N ASN A 130 1.24 -2.36 15.33
CA ASN A 130 1.31 -0.92 15.52
C ASN A 130 2.23 -0.24 14.49
N GLU A 131 3.36 -0.86 14.12
CA GLU A 131 4.23 -0.35 13.07
C GLU A 131 3.54 -0.37 11.70
N ILE A 132 2.75 -1.40 11.40
CA ILE A 132 1.96 -1.48 10.16
C ILE A 132 0.84 -0.42 10.15
N LYS A 133 0.10 -0.24 11.26
CA LYS A 133 -0.91 0.82 11.41
C LYS A 133 -0.33 2.20 11.12
N GLU A 134 0.88 2.46 11.57
CA GLU A 134 1.54 3.74 11.29
C GLU A 134 2.00 3.82 9.83
N LEU A 135 2.60 2.76 9.29
CA LEU A 135 3.11 2.72 7.92
C LEU A 135 2.04 3.13 6.88
N ILE A 136 0.83 2.60 6.99
CA ILE A 136 -0.24 2.87 6.02
C ILE A 136 -0.66 4.34 5.98
N THR A 137 -0.40 5.11 7.05
CA THR A 137 -0.81 6.53 7.10
C THR A 137 0.03 7.45 6.22
N PHE A 138 1.25 7.03 5.85
CA PHE A 138 2.17 7.85 5.05
C PHE A 138 2.82 7.11 3.88
N SER A 139 2.63 5.80 3.76
CA SER A 139 3.10 5.06 2.59
C SER A 139 2.16 5.25 1.39
N GLY A 140 2.70 4.98 0.20
CA GLY A 140 1.92 4.58 -0.96
C GLY A 140 1.63 3.09 -0.93
N TRP A 141 1.63 2.48 -2.12
CA TRP A 141 1.52 1.03 -2.24
C TRP A 141 2.90 0.39 -2.22
N LEU A 142 3.03 -0.75 -1.59
CA LEU A 142 4.31 -1.45 -1.41
C LEU A 142 4.17 -2.89 -1.90
N CYS A 143 5.10 -3.32 -2.75
CA CYS A 143 5.25 -4.74 -3.09
C CYS A 143 6.44 -5.27 -2.30
N MET A 144 6.17 -6.14 -1.31
CA MET A 144 7.16 -6.57 -0.31
C MET A 144 7.56 -8.03 -0.56
N PHE A 145 8.87 -8.29 -0.63
CA PHE A 145 9.49 -9.60 -0.73
C PHE A 145 10.46 -9.80 0.44
N GLU A 146 10.90 -11.01 0.70
CA GLU A 146 11.81 -11.32 1.80
C GLU A 146 13.04 -10.40 1.87
N ARG A 147 13.62 -10.01 0.74
CA ARG A 147 14.87 -9.24 0.64
C ARG A 147 14.76 -7.93 -0.13
N ALA A 148 13.57 -7.57 -0.61
CA ALA A 148 13.36 -6.39 -1.44
C ALA A 148 11.98 -5.78 -1.24
N VAL A 149 11.89 -4.46 -1.35
CA VAL A 149 10.62 -3.72 -1.32
C VAL A 149 10.58 -2.75 -2.48
N PHE A 150 9.51 -2.83 -3.25
CA PHE A 150 9.23 -1.94 -4.38
C PHE A 150 8.16 -0.93 -3.93
N ILE A 151 8.50 0.35 -4.04
CA ILE A 151 7.69 1.46 -3.52
C ILE A 151 6.94 2.11 -4.68
N VAL A 152 5.62 2.21 -4.59
CA VAL A 152 4.75 2.86 -5.57
C VAL A 152 4.18 4.13 -4.96
N GLN A 153 4.10 5.20 -5.76
CA GLN A 153 3.43 6.44 -5.39
C GLN A 153 1.95 6.20 -5.05
N ARG A 154 1.36 7.14 -4.34
CA ARG A 154 -0.08 7.19 -4.18
C ARG A 154 -0.77 7.51 -5.50
N PRO A 155 -2.03 7.09 -5.70
CA PRO A 155 -2.82 7.56 -6.82
C PRO A 155 -2.87 9.09 -6.88
N SER A 156 -2.97 9.65 -8.06
CA SER A 156 -3.23 11.09 -8.26
C SER A 156 -4.71 11.44 -8.14
N ILE A 157 -5.58 10.45 -8.38
CA ILE A 157 -7.04 10.57 -8.24
C ILE A 157 -7.56 9.30 -7.59
N VAL A 158 -8.42 9.47 -6.57
CA VAL A 158 -9.31 8.43 -6.07
C VAL A 158 -10.67 9.06 -5.81
N SER A 159 -11.70 8.58 -6.49
CA SER A 159 -13.09 9.03 -6.33
C SER A 159 -13.94 7.92 -5.72
N ILE A 160 -14.80 8.31 -4.79
CA ILE A 160 -15.75 7.40 -4.15
C ILE A 160 -17.15 8.02 -4.28
N GLU A 161 -18.07 7.26 -4.81
CA GLU A 161 -19.50 7.56 -4.84
C GLU A 161 -20.26 6.37 -4.24
N ASN A 162 -21.21 6.63 -3.35
CA ASN A 162 -22.01 5.59 -2.69
C ASN A 162 -21.18 4.47 -2.02
N ASN A 163 -20.06 4.83 -1.37
CA ASN A 163 -19.10 3.91 -0.75
C ASN A 163 -18.40 2.93 -1.71
N GLN A 164 -18.45 3.21 -3.00
CA GLN A 164 -17.71 2.45 -4.03
C GLN A 164 -16.73 3.36 -4.75
N ARG A 165 -15.61 2.79 -5.21
CA ARG A 165 -14.69 3.50 -6.10
C ARG A 165 -15.39 3.70 -7.44
N HIS A 166 -15.95 4.88 -7.63
CA HIS A 166 -16.74 5.24 -8.80
C HIS A 166 -16.68 6.75 -9.04
N SER A 167 -16.82 7.17 -10.28
CA SER A 167 -17.02 8.56 -10.66
C SER A 167 -17.87 8.65 -11.90
N LEU A 168 -18.88 9.54 -11.89
CA LEU A 168 -19.72 9.84 -13.05
C LEU A 168 -19.10 10.88 -13.99
N THR A 169 -18.10 11.63 -13.53
CA THR A 169 -17.55 12.79 -14.25
C THR A 169 -16.07 12.65 -14.61
N GLY A 170 -15.41 11.59 -14.14
CA GLY A 170 -13.98 11.39 -14.34
C GLY A 170 -13.51 10.01 -13.90
N PRO A 171 -12.19 9.76 -13.81
CA PRO A 171 -11.70 8.49 -13.36
C PRO A 171 -11.98 8.25 -11.88
N ALA A 172 -12.31 7.00 -11.53
CA ALA A 172 -12.42 6.55 -10.16
C ALA A 172 -11.04 6.38 -9.50
N ILE A 173 -10.05 5.91 -10.28
CA ILE A 173 -8.64 5.85 -9.87
C ILE A 173 -7.77 6.27 -11.04
N ALA A 174 -6.77 7.12 -10.78
CA ALA A 174 -5.69 7.40 -11.71
C ALA A 174 -4.35 7.52 -10.98
N PHE A 175 -3.28 7.25 -11.71
CA PHE A 175 -1.89 7.46 -11.29
C PHE A 175 -1.22 8.45 -12.25
N ASN A 176 -0.13 9.09 -11.81
CA ASN A 176 0.69 9.95 -12.67
C ASN A 176 1.58 9.11 -13.61
N SER A 177 0.98 8.19 -14.32
CA SER A 177 1.65 7.23 -15.20
C SER A 177 0.94 7.14 -16.53
N LYS A 178 1.70 7.20 -17.62
CA LYS A 178 1.17 6.98 -18.97
C LYS A 178 0.78 5.51 -19.22
N MET A 179 1.40 4.59 -18.49
CA MET A 179 1.17 3.15 -18.63
C MET A 179 -0.05 2.66 -17.87
N PHE A 180 -0.55 3.43 -16.91
CA PHE A 180 -1.72 3.07 -16.13
C PHE A 180 -2.95 3.78 -16.68
N PRO A 181 -3.81 3.10 -17.44
CA PRO A 181 -5.03 3.72 -17.94
C PRO A 181 -5.94 4.10 -16.75
N PRO A 182 -6.55 5.29 -16.77
CA PRO A 182 -7.50 5.68 -15.74
C PRO A 182 -8.66 4.67 -15.65
N ILE A 183 -9.01 4.29 -14.43
CA ILE A 183 -10.15 3.40 -14.16
C ILE A 183 -11.37 4.28 -13.84
N TYR A 184 -12.47 4.12 -14.56
CA TYR A 184 -13.67 4.97 -14.42
C TYR A 184 -14.73 4.35 -13.51
N SER A 185 -14.79 3.03 -13.39
CA SER A 185 -15.67 2.31 -12.45
C SER A 185 -15.03 0.98 -12.05
N ILE A 186 -15.30 0.53 -10.84
CA ILE A 186 -14.92 -0.79 -10.33
C ILE A 186 -16.16 -1.46 -9.77
#